data_6470d75a669600f1f5428a935a0b6885
#
_entry.id   6470d75a669600f1f5428a935a0b6885
#
_cell.length_a   1.000
_cell.length_b   1.000
_cell.length_c   1.000
_cell.angle_alpha   90.00
_cell.angle_beta   90.00
_cell.angle_gamma   90.00
#
_symmetry.space_group_name_H-M   'P 1'
#
loop_
_entity.id
_entity.type
_entity.pdbx_description
1 polymer ?
#
loop_
_entity_poly.entity_id
_entity_poly.type
_entity_poly.pdbx_seq_one_letter_code
_entity_poly.pdbx_strand_id
1 'polypeptide(L)'
;MKRLQALTALVLAAALLAGCARGTGTPQPTATPTATPTAEPTPTPTPAPVNNPLTGEQGEGYANQRPVAVSIRTGDGAIPQWGVAGADVLIEAVTEGKTAGLTAVFARACDVQKAGPVGPGRDLPLQMVLPLNAIPVHIDKSIYASNLLNALTYQDLDGYHIGTAGFAFDGDRAAVGFRQENCWYTTGDLIAGGLSGYGTGTEGANMTLFQFGERPAPQTCNAKSLLITFSDQDTEELVYSPEIGLYLKNNADGSPMMDAGSGEQAAFTNVFVLYASSGVKDDGVTRQYDMTGGTGLYLTGGGWEQIHWTKGDATAPLSLTDSQGRTLTVCPGKSFLAIWGGYYGQGLRLVDADGNEQALPEKPALLESGIPDEVAAAAEQARRKELEFQQASDRVEECRAELERLQQAQQEAAATPDTSDDGPAAQAVADAQAAFDAAQAELNALLEQSAGEGEPNTPNTPNTQDPPAE
;
A
#
# COMPACT_ATOMS: atom_id res chain seq x y z
N MET A 1 -10.60 56.89 -22.46
CA MET A 1 -9.69 57.98 -22.86
C MET A 1 -8.39 57.27 -23.26
N LYS A 2 -8.22 56.85 -24.51
CA LYS A 2 -7.70 57.62 -25.67
C LYS A 2 -6.35 58.27 -25.38
N ARG A 3 -5.37 57.76 -26.18
CA ARG A 3 -4.07 58.37 -26.53
C ARG A 3 -2.94 58.05 -25.54
N LEU A 4 -1.88 57.35 -25.93
CA LEU A 4 -0.86 57.79 -26.88
C LEU A 4 -0.14 56.59 -27.51
N GLN A 5 -0.28 56.53 -28.84
CA GLN A 5 0.58 55.78 -29.74
C GLN A 5 1.69 56.70 -30.24
N ALA A 6 2.72 56.07 -30.75
CA ALA A 6 3.69 56.59 -31.73
C ALA A 6 4.84 57.47 -31.20
N LEU A 7 6.02 56.94 -31.40
CA LEU A 7 7.16 57.52 -32.11
C LEU A 7 8.42 56.72 -31.78
N THR A 8 8.90 55.92 -32.70
CA THR A 8 10.25 56.09 -33.27
C THR A 8 10.52 55.01 -34.32
N ALA A 9 10.17 55.38 -35.53
CA ALA A 9 10.83 54.89 -36.72
C ALA A 9 11.35 56.11 -37.45
N LEU A 10 12.62 56.23 -37.57
CA LEU A 10 13.33 56.95 -38.66
C LEU A 10 14.73 57.36 -38.24
N VAL A 11 15.75 56.59 -38.52
CA VAL A 11 17.05 57.06 -39.00
C VAL A 11 17.73 55.89 -39.65
N LEU A 12 17.58 55.76 -40.95
CA LEU A 12 18.44 55.05 -41.85
C LEU A 12 18.29 55.60 -43.27
N ALA A 13 19.12 56.49 -43.64
CA ALA A 13 19.48 56.78 -45.03
C ALA A 13 20.41 58.03 -45.07
N ALA A 14 21.67 57.81 -45.30
CA ALA A 14 22.52 58.69 -46.13
C ALA A 14 23.99 58.40 -45.89
N ALA A 15 24.59 57.70 -46.85
CA ALA A 15 25.94 57.97 -47.32
C ALA A 15 26.29 57.01 -48.47
N LEU A 16 25.88 57.34 -49.66
CA LEU A 16 26.45 56.88 -50.90
C LEU A 16 27.19 58.04 -51.52
N LEU A 17 28.29 57.70 -52.19
CA LEU A 17 29.05 58.50 -53.13
C LEU A 17 30.36 59.13 -52.58
N ALA A 18 31.45 58.48 -52.91
CA ALA A 18 32.51 59.05 -53.75
C ALA A 18 33.75 58.16 -53.77
N GLY A 19 34.25 57.92 -54.99
CA GLY A 19 35.65 57.70 -55.21
C GLY A 19 36.05 56.60 -56.17
N CYS A 20 35.95 56.81 -57.51
CA CYS A 20 36.68 56.01 -58.48
C CYS A 20 38.17 56.37 -58.48
N ALA A 21 39.06 55.38 -58.38
CA ALA A 21 40.42 55.46 -58.83
C ALA A 21 40.83 54.14 -59.48
N ARG A 22 41.22 54.20 -60.77
CA ARG A 22 41.72 53.10 -61.57
C ARG A 22 43.12 52.69 -61.05
N GLY A 23 43.33 51.41 -60.80
CA GLY A 23 44.58 50.74 -60.61
C GLY A 23 44.62 49.44 -61.40
N THR A 24 45.39 49.34 -62.47
CA THR A 24 45.65 48.12 -63.21
C THR A 24 46.57 47.21 -62.40
N GLY A 25 46.02 46.13 -61.85
CA GLY A 25 46.81 45.08 -61.17
C GLY A 25 46.45 43.74 -61.77
N THR A 26 47.47 42.97 -62.15
CA THR A 26 47.48 41.61 -62.67
C THR A 26 46.66 40.66 -61.79
N PRO A 27 45.92 39.71 -62.31
CA PRO A 27 45.13 38.80 -61.51
C PRO A 27 46.07 37.78 -60.80
N GLN A 28 46.03 37.84 -59.47
CA GLN A 28 46.64 36.85 -58.60
C GLN A 28 45.64 35.63 -58.46
N PRO A 29 46.14 34.39 -58.49
CA PRO A 29 45.27 33.23 -58.36
C PRO A 29 44.55 33.22 -57.02
N THR A 30 43.23 33.14 -57.12
CA THR A 30 42.30 33.01 -55.94
C THR A 30 42.58 31.68 -55.23
N ALA A 31 43.00 31.71 -54.01
CA ALA A 31 43.10 30.51 -53.15
C ALA A 31 41.72 29.89 -52.99
N THR A 32 41.58 28.62 -53.30
CA THR A 32 40.39 27.80 -53.03
C THR A 32 40.16 27.78 -51.53
N PRO A 33 38.94 28.08 -51.02
CA PRO A 33 38.71 27.98 -49.59
C PRO A 33 38.86 26.53 -49.15
N THR A 34 39.84 26.30 -48.25
CA THR A 34 40.00 25.03 -47.55
C THR A 34 38.75 24.83 -46.68
N ALA A 35 38.04 23.71 -46.90
CA ALA A 35 36.89 23.35 -46.10
C ALA A 35 37.30 23.28 -44.60
N THR A 36 36.68 24.11 -43.79
CA THR A 36 36.80 24.02 -42.33
C THR A 36 36.30 22.65 -41.89
N PRO A 37 37.09 21.86 -41.15
CA PRO A 37 36.58 20.56 -40.66
C PRO A 37 35.31 20.80 -39.82
N THR A 38 34.20 20.18 -40.22
CA THR A 38 32.98 20.12 -39.42
C THR A 38 33.35 19.45 -38.12
N ALA A 39 33.15 20.15 -36.98
CA ALA A 39 33.34 19.57 -35.67
C ALA A 39 32.48 18.31 -35.56
N GLU A 40 33.10 17.18 -35.26
CA GLU A 40 32.42 15.93 -34.95
C GLU A 40 31.46 16.19 -33.77
N PRO A 41 30.19 15.75 -33.82
CA PRO A 41 29.27 15.99 -32.71
C PRO A 41 29.86 15.37 -31.45
N THR A 42 30.10 16.20 -30.45
CA THR A 42 30.51 15.73 -29.12
C THR A 42 29.42 14.79 -28.63
N PRO A 43 29.72 13.53 -28.25
CA PRO A 43 28.70 12.62 -27.76
C PRO A 43 28.01 13.27 -26.56
N THR A 44 26.69 13.37 -26.62
CA THR A 44 25.87 13.80 -25.48
C THR A 44 26.15 12.82 -24.33
N PRO A 45 26.55 13.28 -23.13
CA PRO A 45 26.84 12.37 -22.05
C PRO A 45 25.58 11.53 -21.79
N THR A 46 25.73 10.20 -21.85
CA THR A 46 24.67 9.29 -21.43
C THR A 46 24.36 9.59 -19.96
N PRO A 47 23.09 9.88 -19.59
CA PRO A 47 22.74 10.08 -18.20
C PRO A 47 23.23 8.90 -17.36
N ALA A 48 23.80 9.16 -16.21
CA ALA A 48 24.18 8.11 -15.27
C ALA A 48 22.95 7.25 -14.95
N PRO A 49 23.06 5.91 -14.84
CA PRO A 49 21.96 5.06 -14.47
C PRO A 49 21.39 5.51 -13.13
N VAL A 50 20.08 5.69 -13.07
CA VAL A 50 19.38 6.06 -11.84
C VAL A 50 18.95 4.75 -11.19
N ASN A 51 19.41 4.50 -9.97
CA ASN A 51 19.02 3.32 -9.21
C ASN A 51 17.53 3.36 -8.86
N ASN A 52 16.94 2.18 -8.62
CA ASN A 52 15.62 2.06 -8.03
C ASN A 52 15.62 2.79 -6.67
N PRO A 53 14.77 3.81 -6.46
CA PRO A 53 14.78 4.63 -5.25
C PRO A 53 14.32 3.88 -4.00
N LEU A 54 13.65 2.74 -4.15
CA LEU A 54 13.11 1.92 -3.06
C LEU A 54 14.00 0.75 -2.68
N THR A 55 14.82 0.25 -3.61
CA THR A 55 15.71 -0.91 -3.37
C THR A 55 17.19 -0.58 -3.48
N GLY A 56 17.57 0.57 -4.04
CA GLY A 56 18.97 0.91 -4.31
C GLY A 56 19.61 0.10 -5.42
N GLU A 57 18.92 -0.85 -6.03
CA GLU A 57 19.42 -1.69 -7.11
C GLU A 57 19.60 -0.89 -8.40
N GLN A 58 20.63 -1.23 -9.16
CA GLN A 58 20.89 -0.58 -10.44
C GLN A 58 19.80 -0.92 -11.46
N GLY A 59 19.36 0.09 -12.20
CA GLY A 59 18.34 -0.10 -13.23
C GLY A 59 18.15 1.15 -14.07
N GLU A 60 17.23 1.07 -15.03
CA GLU A 60 16.89 2.18 -15.93
C GLU A 60 15.43 2.58 -15.78
N GLY A 61 15.12 3.83 -16.15
CA GLY A 61 13.75 4.32 -16.23
C GLY A 61 13.12 4.73 -14.90
N TYR A 62 13.88 4.86 -13.81
CA TYR A 62 13.37 5.33 -12.51
C TYR A 62 13.34 6.85 -12.39
N ALA A 63 14.10 7.56 -13.22
CA ALA A 63 14.13 9.02 -13.20
C ALA A 63 12.74 9.60 -13.51
N ASN A 64 12.30 10.57 -12.70
CA ASN A 64 11.02 11.25 -12.88
C ASN A 64 9.80 10.31 -12.86
N GLN A 65 9.87 9.24 -12.07
CA GLN A 65 8.76 8.32 -11.83
C GLN A 65 8.35 8.36 -10.37
N ARG A 66 7.06 8.55 -10.10
CA ARG A 66 6.52 8.48 -8.75
C ARG A 66 6.33 7.02 -8.35
N PRO A 67 6.73 6.62 -7.14
CA PRO A 67 6.36 5.32 -6.60
C PRO A 67 4.84 5.16 -6.53
N VAL A 68 4.38 3.92 -6.51
CA VAL A 68 2.97 3.56 -6.34
C VAL A 68 2.83 2.73 -5.07
N ALA A 69 1.88 3.09 -4.21
CA ALA A 69 1.61 2.40 -2.96
C ALA A 69 0.19 1.84 -2.97
N VAL A 70 0.06 0.52 -3.15
CA VAL A 70 -1.22 -0.18 -3.24
C VAL A 70 -1.57 -0.78 -1.89
N SER A 71 -2.72 -0.39 -1.33
CA SER A 71 -3.28 -1.04 -0.15
C SER A 71 -3.77 -2.44 -0.51
N ILE A 72 -3.31 -3.46 0.20
CA ILE A 72 -3.64 -4.87 -0.04
C ILE A 72 -4.48 -5.39 1.13
N ARG A 73 -5.58 -6.07 0.85
CA ARG A 73 -6.38 -6.76 1.86
C ARG A 73 -5.62 -7.97 2.41
N THR A 74 -5.83 -8.22 3.69
CA THR A 74 -5.24 -9.32 4.45
C THR A 74 -6.34 -10.20 5.03
N GLY A 75 -5.92 -11.23 5.77
CA GLY A 75 -6.81 -12.24 6.35
C GLY A 75 -7.11 -13.39 5.39
N ASP A 76 -7.67 -14.47 5.93
CA ASP A 76 -7.82 -15.75 5.23
C ASP A 76 -8.64 -15.64 3.93
N GLY A 77 -9.66 -14.79 3.91
CA GLY A 77 -10.49 -14.55 2.73
C GLY A 77 -9.80 -13.77 1.60
N ALA A 78 -8.61 -13.19 1.84
CA ALA A 78 -7.87 -12.41 0.85
C ALA A 78 -6.66 -13.16 0.25
N ILE A 79 -6.26 -14.28 0.85
CA ILE A 79 -5.10 -15.10 0.46
C ILE A 79 -5.49 -16.05 -0.70
N PRO A 80 -4.59 -16.27 -1.69
CA PRO A 80 -3.34 -15.56 -1.92
C PRO A 80 -3.54 -14.17 -2.53
N GLN A 81 -2.68 -13.23 -2.17
CA GLN A 81 -2.69 -11.86 -2.69
C GLN A 81 -1.94 -11.78 -4.04
N TRP A 82 -2.12 -10.65 -4.74
CA TRP A 82 -1.36 -10.30 -5.93
C TRP A 82 -0.41 -9.15 -5.65
N GLY A 83 0.79 -9.20 -6.20
CA GLY A 83 1.79 -8.13 -6.17
C GLY A 83 2.68 -8.13 -4.93
N VAL A 84 2.49 -9.06 -3.99
CA VAL A 84 3.27 -9.11 -2.73
C VAL A 84 4.72 -9.54 -2.96
N ALA A 85 4.98 -10.43 -3.91
CA ALA A 85 6.35 -10.80 -4.29
C ALA A 85 6.99 -9.81 -5.25
N GLY A 86 6.17 -9.08 -6.03
CA GLY A 86 6.63 -8.07 -6.98
C GLY A 86 7.00 -6.72 -6.34
N ALA A 87 6.49 -6.42 -5.16
CA ALA A 87 6.71 -5.15 -4.48
C ALA A 87 8.20 -4.93 -4.13
N ASP A 88 8.67 -3.69 -4.28
CA ASP A 88 10.00 -3.26 -3.84
C ASP A 88 10.06 -3.13 -2.31
N VAL A 89 8.95 -2.66 -1.73
CA VAL A 89 8.76 -2.56 -0.27
C VAL A 89 7.38 -3.08 0.08
N LEU A 90 7.29 -3.94 1.08
CA LEU A 90 6.05 -4.39 1.67
C LEU A 90 5.96 -3.83 3.10
N ILE A 91 4.97 -2.97 3.36
CA ILE A 91 4.75 -2.35 4.68
C ILE A 91 3.58 -3.05 5.34
N GLU A 92 3.75 -3.39 6.63
CA GLU A 92 2.74 -4.10 7.39
C GLU A 92 2.56 -3.50 8.78
N ALA A 93 1.30 -3.31 9.19
CA ALA A 93 0.95 -2.80 10.51
C ALA A 93 -0.53 -3.07 10.83
N VAL A 94 -0.85 -3.25 12.10
CA VAL A 94 -2.25 -3.21 12.54
C VAL A 94 -2.72 -1.77 12.54
N THR A 95 -3.67 -1.46 11.67
CA THR A 95 -4.26 -0.12 11.55
C THR A 95 -5.60 -0.01 12.26
N GLU A 96 -6.33 -1.12 12.35
CA GLU A 96 -7.59 -1.24 13.11
C GLU A 96 -7.83 -2.71 13.48
N GLY A 97 -8.62 -2.94 14.50
CA GLY A 97 -8.97 -4.29 14.92
C GLY A 97 -7.76 -5.13 15.31
N LYS A 98 -7.68 -6.35 14.75
CA LYS A 98 -6.66 -7.37 15.08
C LYS A 98 -5.84 -7.84 13.88
N THR A 99 -6.23 -7.48 12.66
CA THR A 99 -5.56 -7.91 11.43
C THR A 99 -4.61 -6.81 10.94
N ALA A 100 -3.39 -7.19 10.62
CA ALA A 100 -2.45 -6.27 10.01
C ALA A 100 -2.85 -5.96 8.57
N GLY A 101 -2.74 -4.70 8.16
CA GLY A 101 -2.92 -4.27 6.78
C GLY A 101 -1.59 -4.24 6.04
N LEU A 102 -1.62 -4.62 4.78
CA LEU A 102 -0.47 -4.58 3.88
C LEU A 102 -0.51 -3.37 2.93
N THR A 103 0.66 -2.83 2.63
CA THR A 103 0.84 -1.85 1.56
C THR A 103 2.02 -2.26 0.70
N ALA A 104 1.76 -2.60 -0.55
CA ALA A 104 2.78 -2.96 -1.53
C ALA A 104 3.24 -1.69 -2.26
N VAL A 105 4.54 -1.37 -2.19
CA VAL A 105 5.12 -0.17 -2.78
C VAL A 105 6.03 -0.58 -3.94
N PHE A 106 5.79 0.02 -5.10
CA PHE A 106 6.52 -0.20 -6.33
C PHE A 106 7.19 1.11 -6.77
N ALA A 107 8.39 1.05 -7.28
CA ALA A 107 9.14 2.24 -7.69
C ALA A 107 8.50 2.97 -8.89
N ARG A 108 7.74 2.26 -9.73
CA ARG A 108 7.05 2.81 -10.91
C ARG A 108 5.70 2.11 -11.11
N ALA A 109 4.76 2.80 -11.70
CA ALA A 109 3.47 2.21 -12.06
C ALA A 109 3.63 1.01 -13.03
N CYS A 110 4.53 1.08 -14.00
CA CYS A 110 4.76 -0.02 -14.96
C CYS A 110 5.32 -1.30 -14.32
N ASP A 111 5.82 -1.25 -13.09
CA ASP A 111 6.28 -2.42 -12.34
C ASP A 111 5.09 -3.19 -11.70
N VAL A 112 3.91 -2.58 -11.63
CA VAL A 112 2.69 -3.20 -11.09
C VAL A 112 2.05 -4.09 -12.15
N GLN A 113 2.42 -5.38 -12.17
CA GLN A 113 1.81 -6.34 -13.11
C GLN A 113 0.35 -6.64 -12.72
N LYS A 114 0.10 -6.95 -11.48
CA LYS A 114 -1.21 -7.09 -10.84
C LYS A 114 -1.01 -6.92 -9.34
N ALA A 115 -1.80 -6.09 -8.68
CA ALA A 115 -1.73 -5.88 -7.23
C ALA A 115 -3.14 -5.87 -6.62
N GLY A 116 -3.28 -6.57 -5.49
CA GLY A 116 -4.55 -6.73 -4.79
C GLY A 116 -4.62 -8.03 -3.96
N PRO A 117 -5.79 -8.39 -3.42
CA PRO A 117 -7.04 -7.62 -3.47
C PRO A 117 -6.85 -6.22 -2.90
N VAL A 118 -7.34 -5.21 -3.63
CA VAL A 118 -7.12 -3.83 -3.20
C VAL A 118 -7.96 -3.52 -1.97
N GLY A 119 -7.28 -3.09 -0.93
CA GLY A 119 -7.85 -2.73 0.36
C GLY A 119 -8.14 -1.24 0.52
N PRO A 120 -8.72 -0.86 1.66
CA PRO A 120 -8.99 0.53 1.98
C PRO A 120 -7.71 1.29 2.41
N GLY A 121 -7.68 2.58 2.10
CA GLY A 121 -6.62 3.49 2.53
C GLY A 121 -6.67 3.76 4.03
N ARG A 122 -5.50 3.69 4.69
CA ARG A 122 -5.32 4.00 6.11
C ARG A 122 -4.23 5.03 6.30
N ASP A 123 -4.38 5.91 7.27
CA ASP A 123 -3.47 7.04 7.48
C ASP A 123 -2.05 6.62 7.91
N LEU A 124 -1.89 5.53 8.65
CA LEU A 124 -0.58 5.07 9.07
C LEU A 124 0.32 4.66 7.87
N PRO A 125 -0.09 3.76 6.96
CA PRO A 125 0.70 3.47 5.76
C PRO A 125 0.90 4.70 4.87
N LEU A 126 -0.09 5.60 4.77
CA LEU A 126 0.07 6.85 4.02
C LEU A 126 1.22 7.69 4.55
N GLN A 127 1.37 7.83 5.86
CA GLN A 127 2.49 8.56 6.46
C GLN A 127 3.85 7.99 6.09
N MET A 128 3.93 6.69 5.75
CA MET A 128 5.18 6.06 5.31
C MET A 128 5.52 6.34 3.85
N VAL A 129 4.51 6.50 3.00
CA VAL A 129 4.70 6.57 1.54
C VAL A 129 4.57 7.99 0.97
N LEU A 130 3.88 8.90 1.64
CA LEU A 130 3.76 10.30 1.19
C LEU A 130 5.11 11.03 1.07
N PRO A 131 6.10 10.82 1.98
CA PRO A 131 7.43 11.42 1.83
C PRO A 131 8.18 10.98 0.57
N LEU A 132 7.82 9.84 0.00
CA LEU A 132 8.39 9.31 -1.25
C LEU A 132 7.76 9.93 -2.49
N ASN A 133 6.78 10.84 -2.33
CA ASN A 133 5.90 11.33 -3.38
C ASN A 133 5.13 10.20 -4.07
N ALA A 134 4.85 9.10 -3.35
CA ALA A 134 4.14 7.96 -3.89
C ALA A 134 2.68 8.29 -4.22
N ILE A 135 2.12 7.56 -5.17
CA ILE A 135 0.71 7.59 -5.52
C ILE A 135 0.00 6.56 -4.65
N PRO A 136 -0.83 6.98 -3.67
CA PRO A 136 -1.65 6.04 -2.91
C PRO A 136 -2.74 5.45 -3.80
N VAL A 137 -2.90 4.13 -3.76
CA VAL A 137 -3.91 3.38 -4.53
C VAL A 137 -4.70 2.48 -3.59
N HIS A 138 -6.00 2.70 -3.51
CA HIS A 138 -6.89 1.98 -2.61
C HIS A 138 -8.35 2.01 -3.10
N ILE A 139 -9.20 1.19 -2.52
CA ILE A 139 -10.65 1.25 -2.72
C ILE A 139 -11.27 1.60 -1.37
N ASP A 140 -11.88 2.79 -1.28
CA ASP A 140 -12.32 3.42 -0.04
C ASP A 140 -11.15 3.83 0.87
N LYS A 141 -11.44 4.62 1.90
CA LYS A 141 -10.44 5.07 2.89
C LYS A 141 -11.09 5.51 4.19
N SER A 142 -10.35 5.36 5.29
CA SER A 142 -10.82 5.85 6.58
C SER A 142 -10.95 7.38 6.59
N ILE A 143 -11.76 7.89 7.53
CA ILE A 143 -11.89 9.33 7.74
C ILE A 143 -10.53 9.99 8.07
N TYR A 144 -9.65 9.29 8.79
CA TYR A 144 -8.31 9.78 9.13
C TYR A 144 -7.40 9.87 7.90
N ALA A 145 -7.46 8.87 7.00
CA ALA A 145 -6.75 8.90 5.73
C ALA A 145 -7.29 10.04 4.84
N SER A 146 -8.61 10.19 4.76
CA SER A 146 -9.25 11.28 4.02
C SER A 146 -8.84 12.65 4.56
N ASN A 147 -8.87 12.85 5.87
CA ASN A 147 -8.47 14.11 6.50
C ASN A 147 -6.99 14.43 6.26
N LEU A 148 -6.12 13.42 6.33
CA LEU A 148 -4.68 13.58 6.05
C LEU A 148 -4.45 14.03 4.60
N LEU A 149 -5.01 13.32 3.63
CA LEU A 149 -4.84 13.63 2.21
C LEU A 149 -5.43 15.01 1.87
N ASN A 150 -6.61 15.35 2.41
CA ASN A 150 -7.25 16.64 2.21
C ASN A 150 -6.41 17.79 2.80
N ALA A 151 -5.89 17.64 4.03
CA ALA A 151 -5.04 18.63 4.67
C ALA A 151 -3.77 18.92 3.87
N LEU A 152 -3.23 17.93 3.20
CA LEU A 152 -2.05 18.03 2.35
C LEU A 152 -2.37 18.40 0.90
N THR A 153 -3.64 18.44 0.52
CA THR A 153 -4.08 18.55 -0.88
C THR A 153 -3.39 17.51 -1.78
N TYR A 154 -3.29 16.29 -1.28
CA TYR A 154 -2.55 15.20 -1.92
C TYR A 154 -3.47 14.30 -2.73
N GLN A 155 -3.11 14.07 -4.00
CA GLN A 155 -3.91 13.24 -4.91
C GLN A 155 -3.63 11.75 -4.67
N ASP A 156 -4.70 10.99 -4.47
CA ASP A 156 -4.75 9.54 -4.42
C ASP A 156 -5.53 8.95 -5.61
N LEU A 157 -5.44 7.66 -5.81
CA LEU A 157 -6.28 6.89 -6.73
C LEU A 157 -7.23 6.02 -5.91
N ASP A 158 -8.45 6.52 -5.73
CA ASP A 158 -9.49 5.85 -4.93
C ASP A 158 -10.54 5.20 -5.82
N GLY A 159 -10.64 3.87 -5.76
CA GLY A 159 -11.58 3.07 -6.53
C GLY A 159 -13.04 3.36 -6.21
N TYR A 160 -13.34 3.88 -5.03
CA TYR A 160 -14.69 4.33 -4.70
C TYR A 160 -15.16 5.47 -5.62
N HIS A 161 -14.24 6.32 -6.07
CA HIS A 161 -14.54 7.46 -6.93
C HIS A 161 -14.31 7.18 -8.42
N ILE A 162 -13.22 6.47 -8.76
CA ILE A 162 -12.80 6.28 -10.15
C ILE A 162 -13.32 4.96 -10.76
N GLY A 163 -13.69 3.99 -9.93
CA GLY A 163 -14.24 2.71 -10.35
C GLY A 163 -13.33 1.96 -11.33
N THR A 164 -13.92 1.41 -12.37
CA THR A 164 -13.22 0.56 -13.36
C THR A 164 -12.23 1.29 -14.26
N ALA A 165 -12.11 2.61 -14.16
CA ALA A 165 -11.05 3.33 -14.87
C ALA A 165 -9.66 3.09 -14.25
N GLY A 166 -9.59 2.73 -12.96
CA GLY A 166 -8.34 2.45 -12.26
C GLY A 166 -8.24 1.05 -11.66
N PHE A 167 -9.33 0.28 -11.72
CA PHE A 167 -9.44 -1.03 -11.07
C PHE A 167 -10.22 -2.02 -11.92
N ALA A 168 -9.93 -3.31 -11.76
CA ALA A 168 -10.64 -4.38 -12.44
C ALA A 168 -11.09 -5.45 -11.45
N PHE A 169 -12.16 -6.15 -11.82
CA PHE A 169 -12.74 -7.24 -11.03
C PHE A 169 -12.32 -8.59 -11.61
N ASP A 170 -11.84 -9.48 -10.74
CA ASP A 170 -11.46 -10.83 -11.10
C ASP A 170 -12.67 -11.77 -10.94
N GLY A 171 -13.37 -12.02 -12.05
CA GLY A 171 -14.54 -12.88 -12.10
C GLY A 171 -14.23 -14.35 -11.84
N ASP A 172 -13.03 -14.81 -12.21
CA ASP A 172 -12.60 -16.19 -11.97
C ASP A 172 -12.38 -16.44 -10.49
N ARG A 173 -11.81 -15.45 -9.77
CA ARG A 173 -11.65 -15.51 -8.33
C ARG A 173 -13.00 -15.52 -7.62
N ALA A 174 -13.95 -14.68 -8.06
CA ALA A 174 -15.31 -14.67 -7.53
C ALA A 174 -16.05 -16.00 -7.79
N ALA A 175 -15.85 -16.61 -8.96
CA ALA A 175 -16.48 -17.88 -9.34
C ALA A 175 -16.03 -19.08 -8.49
N VAL A 176 -14.84 -19.00 -7.86
CA VAL A 176 -14.36 -20.04 -6.93
C VAL A 176 -14.65 -19.72 -5.46
N GLY A 177 -15.52 -18.73 -5.18
CA GLY A 177 -16.08 -18.49 -3.85
C GLY A 177 -15.40 -17.38 -3.04
N PHE A 178 -14.50 -16.58 -3.62
CA PHE A 178 -13.98 -15.41 -2.92
C PHE A 178 -15.05 -14.32 -2.82
N ARG A 179 -15.09 -13.63 -1.69
CA ARG A 179 -15.97 -12.47 -1.48
C ARG A 179 -15.63 -11.37 -2.48
N GLN A 180 -16.63 -10.60 -2.89
CA GLN A 180 -16.47 -9.58 -3.94
C GLN A 180 -15.39 -8.56 -3.63
N GLU A 181 -15.26 -8.11 -2.38
CA GLU A 181 -14.21 -7.18 -1.95
C GLU A 181 -12.80 -7.75 -2.11
N ASN A 182 -12.65 -9.07 -2.15
CA ASN A 182 -11.38 -9.76 -2.33
C ASN A 182 -11.06 -10.10 -3.80
N CYS A 183 -11.86 -9.59 -4.74
CA CYS A 183 -11.69 -9.84 -6.18
C CYS A 183 -11.23 -8.60 -6.96
N TRP A 184 -11.11 -7.44 -6.32
CA TRP A 184 -10.69 -6.21 -6.98
C TRP A 184 -9.17 -6.08 -7.01
N TYR A 185 -8.62 -5.73 -8.17
CA TYR A 185 -7.19 -5.53 -8.37
C TYR A 185 -6.90 -4.30 -9.24
N THR A 186 -5.65 -3.90 -9.27
CA THR A 186 -5.13 -2.87 -10.19
C THR A 186 -3.88 -3.37 -10.91
N THR A 187 -3.50 -2.67 -11.98
CA THR A 187 -2.26 -2.85 -12.75
C THR A 187 -1.65 -1.50 -13.06
N GLY A 188 -0.42 -1.46 -13.55
CA GLY A 188 0.22 -0.20 -13.96
C GLY A 188 -0.58 0.58 -15.00
N ASP A 189 -1.16 -0.11 -15.99
CA ASP A 189 -1.99 0.52 -17.01
C ASP A 189 -3.31 1.09 -16.44
N LEU A 190 -3.95 0.36 -15.52
CA LEU A 190 -5.14 0.82 -14.83
C LEU A 190 -4.83 2.03 -13.95
N ILE A 191 -3.72 2.02 -13.23
CA ILE A 191 -3.27 3.16 -12.41
C ILE A 191 -3.06 4.39 -13.31
N ALA A 192 -2.32 4.24 -14.41
CA ALA A 192 -2.08 5.34 -15.35
C ALA A 192 -3.39 5.86 -15.97
N GLY A 193 -4.29 4.95 -16.36
CA GLY A 193 -5.62 5.28 -16.89
C GLY A 193 -6.47 6.05 -15.89
N GLY A 194 -6.54 5.58 -14.63
CA GLY A 194 -7.29 6.24 -13.57
C GLY A 194 -6.75 7.63 -13.23
N LEU A 195 -5.44 7.79 -13.14
CA LEU A 195 -4.79 9.09 -12.91
C LEU A 195 -5.05 10.08 -14.05
N SER A 196 -5.05 9.61 -15.30
CA SER A 196 -5.39 10.44 -16.44
C SER A 196 -6.79 11.03 -16.33
N GLY A 197 -7.73 10.29 -15.72
CA GLY A 197 -9.08 10.77 -15.42
C GLY A 197 -9.11 11.98 -14.44
N TYR A 198 -8.10 12.09 -13.58
CA TYR A 198 -7.91 13.25 -12.70
C TYR A 198 -7.03 14.36 -13.32
N GLY A 199 -6.59 14.22 -14.57
CA GLY A 199 -5.69 15.18 -15.21
C GLY A 199 -4.27 15.15 -14.67
N THR A 200 -3.84 14.04 -14.08
CA THR A 200 -2.49 13.80 -13.54
C THR A 200 -1.90 12.51 -14.10
N GLY A 201 -0.65 12.24 -13.78
CA GLY A 201 0.08 11.06 -14.29
C GLY A 201 1.00 10.43 -13.26
N THR A 202 1.75 9.44 -13.71
CA THR A 202 2.73 8.70 -12.89
C THR A 202 4.09 9.39 -12.79
N GLU A 203 4.29 10.46 -13.55
CA GLU A 203 5.54 11.22 -13.56
C GLU A 203 5.63 12.16 -12.37
N GLY A 204 6.85 12.40 -11.91
CA GLY A 204 7.15 13.33 -10.84
C GLY A 204 8.47 12.99 -10.13
N ALA A 205 8.92 13.90 -9.27
CA ALA A 205 10.09 13.64 -8.45
C ALA A 205 9.84 12.43 -7.54
N ASN A 206 10.84 11.57 -7.40
CA ASN A 206 10.88 10.53 -6.39
C ASN A 206 11.93 10.84 -5.34
N MET A 207 11.77 10.21 -4.18
CA MET A 207 12.71 10.29 -3.07
C MET A 207 13.23 8.89 -2.78
N THR A 208 14.52 8.79 -2.49
CA THR A 208 15.13 7.53 -2.07
C THR A 208 14.65 7.18 -0.65
N LEU A 209 14.19 5.94 -0.45
CA LEU A 209 13.65 5.50 0.83
C LEU A 209 14.73 5.42 1.91
N PHE A 210 15.90 4.85 1.57
CA PHE A 210 17.01 4.65 2.49
C PHE A 210 18.35 5.10 1.88
N GLN A 211 19.36 5.26 2.70
CA GLN A 211 20.73 5.35 2.23
C GLN A 211 21.22 3.95 1.86
N PHE A 212 21.15 3.60 0.58
CA PHE A 212 21.60 2.29 0.10
C PHE A 212 23.10 2.23 -0.14
N GLY A 213 23.69 1.07 0.10
CA GLY A 213 25.08 0.80 -0.17
C GLY A 213 25.51 -0.61 0.24
N GLU A 214 26.66 -1.04 -0.22
CA GLU A 214 27.23 -2.30 0.20
C GLU A 214 27.63 -2.24 1.68
N ARG A 215 27.21 -3.24 2.43
CA ARG A 215 27.66 -3.46 3.81
C ARG A 215 27.68 -4.96 4.11
N PRO A 216 28.60 -5.43 4.96
CA PRO A 216 28.54 -6.80 5.45
C PRO A 216 27.28 -6.99 6.31
N ALA A 217 26.73 -8.21 6.30
CA ALA A 217 25.69 -8.59 7.26
C ALA A 217 26.20 -8.39 8.70
N PRO A 218 25.30 -8.04 9.65
CA PRO A 218 25.67 -7.97 11.06
C PRO A 218 26.29 -9.27 11.55
N GLN A 219 27.52 -9.20 12.04
CA GLN A 219 28.31 -10.39 12.39
C GLN A 219 28.06 -10.89 13.82
N THR A 220 27.42 -10.08 14.66
CA THR A 220 27.30 -10.31 16.10
C THR A 220 26.10 -11.13 16.49
N CYS A 221 25.07 -11.20 15.64
CA CYS A 221 23.81 -11.84 15.96
C CYS A 221 23.27 -12.58 14.75
N ASN A 222 22.96 -13.84 14.91
CA ASN A 222 22.30 -14.64 13.90
C ASN A 222 20.78 -14.42 13.94
N ALA A 223 20.16 -14.27 12.78
CA ALA A 223 18.73 -14.10 12.61
C ALA A 223 18.20 -15.13 11.59
N LYS A 224 17.93 -16.34 12.07
CA LYS A 224 17.40 -17.41 11.22
C LYS A 224 15.92 -17.25 10.96
N SER A 225 15.14 -16.88 11.97
CA SER A 225 13.70 -16.71 11.85
C SER A 225 13.24 -15.60 12.77
N LEU A 226 12.39 -14.72 12.25
CA LEU A 226 11.69 -13.67 12.98
C LEU A 226 10.20 -13.95 12.94
N LEU A 227 9.59 -14.19 14.09
CA LEU A 227 8.16 -14.31 14.28
C LEU A 227 7.62 -12.94 14.74
N ILE A 228 6.64 -12.41 14.02
CA ILE A 228 5.97 -11.17 14.34
C ILE A 228 4.51 -11.48 14.64
N THR A 229 4.12 -11.34 15.92
CA THR A 229 2.73 -11.43 16.34
C THR A 229 2.12 -10.04 16.31
N PHE A 230 1.27 -9.78 15.33
CA PHE A 230 0.51 -8.55 15.20
C PHE A 230 -0.74 -8.54 16.10
N SER A 231 -1.30 -9.73 16.37
CA SER A 231 -2.41 -9.94 17.29
C SER A 231 -2.50 -11.40 17.72
N ASP A 232 -3.47 -11.73 18.56
CA ASP A 232 -3.80 -13.12 18.93
C ASP A 232 -4.31 -13.98 17.75
N GLN A 233 -4.58 -13.37 16.59
CA GLN A 233 -5.10 -14.02 15.37
C GLN A 233 -4.17 -13.85 14.16
N ASP A 234 -3.11 -13.09 14.31
CA ASP A 234 -2.24 -12.71 13.20
C ASP A 234 -0.78 -12.76 13.62
N THR A 235 -0.11 -13.85 13.27
CA THR A 235 1.31 -14.09 13.55
C THR A 235 1.98 -14.57 12.28
N GLU A 236 2.99 -13.86 11.84
CA GLU A 236 3.70 -14.14 10.61
C GLU A 236 5.17 -14.41 10.86
N GLU A 237 5.80 -15.13 9.95
CA GLU A 237 7.20 -15.50 10.09
C GLU A 237 8.00 -15.10 8.85
N LEU A 238 9.21 -14.58 9.09
CA LEU A 238 10.23 -14.38 8.07
C LEU A 238 11.41 -15.31 8.36
N VAL A 239 11.71 -16.20 7.41
CA VAL A 239 12.75 -17.23 7.54
C VAL A 239 13.88 -16.97 6.57
N TYR A 240 15.10 -16.79 7.09
CA TYR A 240 16.28 -16.61 6.25
C TYR A 240 16.67 -17.89 5.53
N SER A 241 16.78 -17.80 4.20
CA SER A 241 17.35 -18.84 3.35
C SER A 241 18.78 -18.48 2.96
N PRO A 242 19.79 -19.16 3.49
CA PRO A 242 21.18 -18.89 3.15
C PRO A 242 21.53 -19.24 1.70
N GLU A 243 20.73 -20.10 1.06
CA GLU A 243 20.93 -20.54 -0.33
C GLU A 243 20.69 -19.41 -1.33
N ILE A 244 19.69 -18.56 -1.06
CA ILE A 244 19.34 -17.42 -1.93
C ILE A 244 19.65 -16.07 -1.28
N GLY A 245 20.05 -16.05 -0.01
CA GLY A 245 20.42 -14.83 0.73
C GLY A 245 19.23 -13.94 1.11
N LEU A 246 18.00 -14.46 1.14
CA LEU A 246 16.77 -13.70 1.37
C LEU A 246 15.98 -14.22 2.57
N TYR A 247 15.17 -13.35 3.15
CA TYR A 247 14.12 -13.70 4.11
C TYR A 247 12.83 -14.04 3.37
N LEU A 248 12.35 -15.26 3.51
CA LEU A 248 11.10 -15.75 2.95
C LEU A 248 9.94 -15.48 3.94
N LYS A 249 8.87 -14.85 3.47
CA LYS A 249 7.70 -14.56 4.31
C LYS A 249 6.70 -15.71 4.28
N ASN A 250 6.22 -16.10 5.45
CA ASN A 250 5.17 -17.08 5.65
C ASN A 250 3.93 -16.40 6.24
N ASN A 251 2.75 -16.94 5.93
CA ASN A 251 1.46 -16.56 6.51
C ASN A 251 1.33 -17.06 7.95
N ALA A 252 0.27 -16.66 8.64
CA ALA A 252 -0.04 -17.04 10.02
C ALA A 252 -0.17 -18.56 10.25
N ASP A 253 -0.59 -19.32 9.24
CA ASP A 253 -0.69 -20.77 9.27
C ASP A 253 0.64 -21.49 8.97
N GLY A 254 1.74 -20.75 8.78
CA GLY A 254 3.06 -21.24 8.42
C GLY A 254 3.25 -21.56 6.94
N SER A 255 2.22 -21.41 6.11
CA SER A 255 2.34 -21.59 4.66
C SER A 255 3.13 -20.45 4.03
N PRO A 256 3.85 -20.68 2.92
CA PRO A 256 4.52 -19.62 2.18
C PRO A 256 3.54 -18.53 1.73
N MET A 257 3.88 -17.25 1.92
CA MET A 257 3.12 -16.13 1.36
C MET A 257 3.36 -16.06 -0.15
N MET A 258 2.50 -16.74 -0.90
CA MET A 258 2.62 -16.81 -2.36
C MET A 258 1.90 -15.66 -3.04
N ASP A 259 2.54 -15.08 -4.04
CA ASP A 259 1.92 -14.13 -4.95
C ASP A 259 1.09 -14.89 -6.00
N ALA A 260 -0.22 -14.65 -6.03
CA ALA A 260 -1.13 -15.33 -6.95
C ALA A 260 -0.91 -14.95 -8.43
N GLY A 261 -0.19 -13.85 -8.71
CA GLY A 261 0.13 -13.40 -10.07
C GLY A 261 1.37 -14.06 -10.63
N SER A 262 2.48 -14.00 -9.89
CA SER A 262 3.78 -14.55 -10.32
C SER A 262 3.97 -16.02 -9.93
N GLY A 263 3.28 -16.50 -8.90
CA GLY A 263 3.54 -17.82 -8.31
C GLY A 263 4.81 -17.89 -7.47
N GLU A 264 5.43 -16.73 -7.14
CA GLU A 264 6.64 -16.65 -6.32
C GLU A 264 6.27 -16.36 -4.87
N GLN A 265 7.10 -16.82 -3.94
CA GLN A 265 6.97 -16.46 -2.53
C GLN A 265 7.53 -15.06 -2.29
N ALA A 266 6.86 -14.27 -1.44
CA ALA A 266 7.36 -12.97 -1.01
C ALA A 266 8.70 -13.14 -0.27
N ALA A 267 9.75 -12.44 -0.77
CA ALA A 267 11.12 -12.58 -0.30
C ALA A 267 11.84 -11.23 -0.26
N PHE A 268 12.65 -11.01 0.78
CA PHE A 268 13.24 -9.71 1.09
C PHE A 268 14.71 -9.82 1.45
N THR A 269 15.51 -8.88 0.94
CA THR A 269 16.92 -8.71 1.36
C THR A 269 16.98 -8.08 2.75
N ASN A 270 16.06 -7.15 3.02
CA ASN A 270 16.02 -6.34 4.24
C ASN A 270 14.70 -6.54 4.98
N VAL A 271 14.78 -6.70 6.30
CA VAL A 271 13.62 -6.76 7.18
C VAL A 271 13.78 -5.72 8.27
N PHE A 272 12.77 -4.87 8.41
CA PHE A 272 12.71 -3.84 9.45
C PHE A 272 11.52 -4.09 10.36
N VAL A 273 11.71 -3.94 11.66
CA VAL A 273 10.62 -3.84 12.64
C VAL A 273 10.79 -2.52 13.37
N LEU A 274 9.94 -1.55 13.10
CA LEU A 274 9.95 -0.25 13.74
C LEU A 274 9.06 -0.28 14.97
N TYR A 275 9.63 -0.09 16.14
CA TYR A 275 8.91 -0.02 17.41
C TYR A 275 8.34 1.39 17.55
N ALA A 276 7.01 1.50 17.52
CA ALA A 276 6.30 2.77 17.65
C ALA A 276 5.31 2.71 18.80
N SER A 277 5.38 3.66 19.72
CA SER A 277 4.37 3.77 20.79
C SER A 277 2.98 3.84 20.19
N SER A 278 2.05 3.04 20.67
CA SER A 278 0.72 2.91 20.07
C SER A 278 -0.40 3.09 21.09
N GLY A 279 -1.52 3.56 20.59
CA GLY A 279 -2.78 3.73 21.31
C GLY A 279 -3.97 3.50 20.40
N VAL A 280 -5.11 4.02 20.78
CA VAL A 280 -6.35 3.97 20.01
C VAL A 280 -6.83 5.41 19.78
N LYS A 281 -7.31 5.70 18.57
CA LYS A 281 -7.87 7.02 18.24
C LYS A 281 -9.25 7.22 18.88
N ASP A 282 -9.82 8.40 18.66
CA ASP A 282 -11.10 8.86 19.23
C ASP A 282 -12.32 8.02 18.80
N ASP A 283 -12.20 7.23 17.71
CA ASP A 283 -13.22 6.26 17.29
C ASP A 283 -13.22 4.96 18.12
N GLY A 284 -12.22 4.77 18.98
CA GLY A 284 -12.07 3.57 19.81
C GLY A 284 -11.63 2.30 19.08
N VAL A 285 -11.38 2.37 17.76
CA VAL A 285 -11.08 1.22 16.89
C VAL A 285 -9.78 1.39 16.12
N THR A 286 -9.58 2.55 15.51
CA THR A 286 -8.38 2.84 14.71
C THR A 286 -7.15 2.97 15.59
N ARG A 287 -6.07 2.31 15.20
CA ARG A 287 -4.79 2.40 15.92
C ARG A 287 -4.14 3.75 15.67
N GLN A 288 -3.62 4.32 16.75
CA GLN A 288 -2.76 5.49 16.72
C GLN A 288 -1.33 5.05 16.98
N TYR A 289 -0.38 5.59 16.23
CA TYR A 289 1.05 5.36 16.45
C TYR A 289 1.77 6.69 16.55
N ASP A 290 2.74 6.76 17.48
CA ASP A 290 3.69 7.86 17.52
C ASP A 290 4.77 7.62 16.47
N MET A 291 4.67 8.37 15.38
CA MET A 291 5.59 8.28 14.26
C MET A 291 6.76 9.27 14.36
N THR A 292 7.01 9.86 15.51
CA THR A 292 8.15 10.77 15.69
C THR A 292 9.49 10.04 15.72
N GLY A 293 9.53 8.82 16.27
CA GLY A 293 10.73 8.00 16.32
C GLY A 293 10.64 6.87 17.34
N GLY A 294 11.64 6.02 17.32
CA GLY A 294 11.73 4.88 18.24
C GLY A 294 12.97 4.02 18.00
N THR A 295 13.00 2.88 18.66
CA THR A 295 13.96 1.81 18.38
C THR A 295 13.39 0.87 17.32
N GLY A 296 14.20 -0.05 16.84
CA GLY A 296 13.76 -1.06 15.90
C GLY A 296 14.80 -2.13 15.67
N LEU A 297 14.45 -3.07 14.80
CA LEU A 297 15.33 -4.14 14.35
C LEU A 297 15.59 -3.95 12.85
N TYR A 298 16.81 -4.20 12.44
CA TYR A 298 17.19 -4.36 11.05
C TYR A 298 17.85 -5.71 10.84
N LEU A 299 17.28 -6.53 9.97
CA LEU A 299 17.79 -7.85 9.60
C LEU A 299 18.22 -7.86 8.15
N THR A 300 19.39 -8.41 7.85
CA THR A 300 19.90 -8.63 6.49
C THR A 300 20.97 -9.71 6.51
N GLY A 301 21.05 -10.52 5.44
CA GLY A 301 22.10 -11.53 5.29
C GLY A 301 22.19 -12.56 6.41
N GLY A 302 21.07 -12.87 7.09
CA GLY A 302 21.01 -13.82 8.20
C GLY A 302 21.49 -13.27 9.56
N GLY A 303 21.77 -11.97 9.65
CA GLY A 303 22.12 -11.29 10.88
C GLY A 303 21.14 -10.18 11.23
N TRP A 304 21.23 -9.64 12.43
CA TRP A 304 20.41 -8.52 12.87
C TRP A 304 21.17 -7.52 13.73
N GLU A 305 20.65 -6.30 13.78
CA GLU A 305 21.12 -5.26 14.70
C GLU A 305 19.97 -4.39 15.19
N GLN A 306 20.13 -3.81 16.36
CA GLN A 306 19.23 -2.77 16.85
C GLN A 306 19.51 -1.47 16.11
N ILE A 307 18.43 -0.79 15.70
CA ILE A 307 18.47 0.51 15.06
C ILE A 307 17.66 1.54 15.85
N HIS A 308 17.85 2.81 15.52
CA HIS A 308 16.95 3.88 15.88
C HIS A 308 16.38 4.49 14.61
N TRP A 309 15.12 4.88 14.68
CA TRP A 309 14.44 5.54 13.57
C TRP A 309 13.79 6.83 14.03
N THR A 310 13.73 7.81 13.14
CA THR A 310 12.99 9.06 13.34
C THR A 310 12.24 9.39 12.06
N LYS A 311 11.08 10.03 12.22
CA LYS A 311 10.29 10.46 11.08
C LYS A 311 9.73 11.87 11.32
N GLY A 312 8.79 12.07 12.19
CA GLY A 312 8.14 13.36 12.42
C GLY A 312 6.74 13.41 11.82
N ASP A 313 6.41 14.48 11.09
CA ASP A 313 5.08 14.60 10.49
C ASP A 313 4.86 13.63 9.30
N ALA A 314 3.64 13.67 8.74
CA ALA A 314 3.25 12.76 7.66
C ALA A 314 4.08 12.91 6.39
N THR A 315 4.73 14.05 6.17
CA THR A 315 5.53 14.36 4.98
C THR A 315 7.03 14.24 5.23
N ALA A 316 7.45 14.10 6.48
CA ALA A 316 8.86 13.95 6.83
C ALA A 316 9.40 12.56 6.43
N PRO A 317 10.60 12.48 5.85
CA PRO A 317 11.20 11.22 5.46
C PRO A 317 11.56 10.35 6.69
N LEU A 318 11.54 9.04 6.50
CA LEU A 318 12.07 8.09 7.46
C LEU A 318 13.60 8.17 7.48
N SER A 319 14.19 8.34 8.66
CA SER A 319 15.64 8.33 8.88
C SER A 319 16.01 7.18 9.81
N LEU A 320 17.03 6.42 9.42
CA LEU A 320 17.53 5.28 10.18
C LEU A 320 18.96 5.54 10.66
N THR A 321 19.24 5.18 11.90
CA THR A 321 20.61 5.20 12.47
C THR A 321 20.92 3.87 13.17
N ASP A 322 22.19 3.52 13.20
CA ASP A 322 22.69 2.39 13.98
C ASP A 322 22.71 2.71 15.49
N SER A 323 23.08 1.73 16.31
CA SER A 323 23.19 1.88 17.77
C SER A 323 24.20 2.95 18.22
N GLN A 324 25.06 3.44 17.32
CA GLN A 324 26.03 4.51 17.56
C GLN A 324 25.57 5.88 17.07
N GLY A 325 24.34 5.98 16.55
CA GLY A 325 23.78 7.22 15.99
C GLY A 325 24.29 7.59 14.61
N ARG A 326 25.00 6.71 13.90
CA ARG A 326 25.44 6.94 12.52
C ARG A 326 24.31 6.56 11.55
N THR A 327 24.18 7.29 10.45
CA THR A 327 23.20 6.94 9.41
C THR A 327 23.38 5.48 8.98
N LEU A 328 22.29 4.71 9.01
CA LEU A 328 22.29 3.32 8.61
C LEU A 328 22.44 3.21 7.08
N THR A 329 23.42 2.45 6.62
CA THR A 329 23.50 2.03 5.23
C THR A 329 22.69 0.74 5.08
N VAL A 330 21.74 0.71 4.15
CA VAL A 330 20.84 -0.41 3.87
C VAL A 330 21.36 -1.18 2.65
N CYS A 331 21.38 -2.51 2.70
CA CYS A 331 21.76 -3.34 1.57
C CYS A 331 20.81 -3.12 0.40
N PRO A 332 21.32 -3.01 -0.86
CA PRO A 332 20.43 -2.99 -2.01
C PRO A 332 19.58 -4.26 -2.09
N GLY A 333 18.30 -4.10 -2.37
CA GLY A 333 17.31 -5.16 -2.48
C GLY A 333 15.97 -4.81 -1.85
N LYS A 334 14.98 -5.67 -2.04
CA LYS A 334 13.62 -5.51 -1.54
C LYS A 334 13.56 -5.48 -0.01
N SER A 335 12.60 -4.75 0.53
CA SER A 335 12.46 -4.56 1.98
C SER A 335 11.06 -4.95 2.47
N PHE A 336 11.01 -5.66 3.59
CA PHE A 336 9.83 -5.80 4.43
C PHE A 336 9.94 -4.84 5.62
N LEU A 337 8.88 -4.09 5.92
CA LEU A 337 8.85 -3.10 6.96
C LEU A 337 7.59 -3.26 7.82
N ALA A 338 7.76 -3.77 9.04
CA ALA A 338 6.71 -3.85 10.04
C ALA A 338 6.72 -2.62 10.95
N ILE A 339 5.54 -2.03 11.21
CA ILE A 339 5.34 -1.05 12.28
C ILE A 339 4.65 -1.78 13.44
N TRP A 340 5.34 -1.86 14.59
CA TRP A 340 4.94 -2.71 15.69
C TRP A 340 4.78 -1.91 16.97
N GLY A 341 3.60 -2.00 17.58
CA GLY A 341 3.24 -1.18 18.74
C GLY A 341 3.53 -1.80 20.10
N GLY A 342 3.80 -3.09 20.15
CA GLY A 342 4.09 -3.81 21.39
C GLY A 342 2.94 -3.89 22.39
N TYR A 343 1.70 -3.59 21.99
CA TYR A 343 0.54 -3.62 22.86
C TYR A 343 0.06 -5.07 23.18
N TYR A 344 -0.94 -5.18 24.03
CA TYR A 344 -1.47 -6.48 24.46
C TYR A 344 -1.83 -7.39 23.26
N GLY A 345 -1.37 -8.63 23.31
CA GLY A 345 -1.55 -9.62 22.23
C GLY A 345 -0.48 -9.55 21.15
N GLN A 346 0.40 -8.54 21.15
CA GLN A 346 1.54 -8.47 20.24
C GLN A 346 2.81 -9.06 20.83
N GLY A 347 3.63 -9.65 19.97
CA GLY A 347 4.90 -10.28 20.34
C GLY A 347 5.91 -10.26 19.21
N LEU A 348 7.18 -10.38 19.58
CA LEU A 348 8.29 -10.60 18.66
C LEU A 348 9.14 -11.72 19.21
N ARG A 349 9.56 -12.63 18.33
CA ARG A 349 10.48 -13.71 18.66
C ARG A 349 11.49 -13.88 17.54
N LEU A 350 12.75 -13.66 17.86
CA LEU A 350 13.86 -13.83 16.91
C LEU A 350 14.70 -15.02 17.39
N VAL A 351 14.96 -15.95 16.50
CA VAL A 351 15.79 -17.13 16.78
C VAL A 351 16.99 -17.20 15.86
N ASP A 352 18.11 -17.67 16.41
CA ASP A 352 19.34 -17.92 15.66
C ASP A 352 19.29 -19.27 14.90
N ALA A 353 20.39 -19.59 14.22
CA ALA A 353 20.51 -20.83 13.45
C ALA A 353 20.46 -22.10 14.32
N ASP A 354 20.81 -22.00 15.61
CA ASP A 354 20.80 -23.10 16.57
C ASP A 354 19.46 -23.21 17.32
N GLY A 355 18.49 -22.31 17.02
CA GLY A 355 17.16 -22.28 17.63
C GLY A 355 17.12 -21.52 18.97
N ASN A 356 18.20 -20.81 19.35
CA ASN A 356 18.20 -20.00 20.56
C ASN A 356 17.49 -18.66 20.32
N GLU A 357 16.67 -18.26 21.27
CA GLU A 357 15.98 -16.98 21.24
C GLU A 357 16.93 -15.83 21.55
N GLN A 358 16.85 -14.77 20.78
CA GLN A 358 17.67 -13.57 20.91
C GLN A 358 17.00 -12.57 21.87
N ALA A 359 17.79 -11.89 22.69
CA ALA A 359 17.31 -10.80 23.53
C ALA A 359 17.02 -9.56 22.65
N LEU A 360 15.75 -9.17 22.57
CA LEU A 360 15.29 -8.02 21.79
C LEU A 360 15.23 -6.75 22.66
N PRO A 361 15.24 -5.55 22.02
CA PRO A 361 14.98 -4.29 22.72
C PRO A 361 13.65 -4.29 23.47
N GLU A 362 13.53 -3.45 24.49
CA GLU A 362 12.28 -3.29 25.23
C GLU A 362 11.15 -2.82 24.30
N LYS A 363 9.94 -3.30 24.62
CA LYS A 363 8.72 -2.88 23.91
C LYS A 363 8.52 -1.37 24.06
N PRO A 364 7.95 -0.69 23.04
CA PRO A 364 7.62 0.71 23.16
C PRO A 364 6.57 0.93 24.25
N ALA A 365 6.61 2.09 24.90
CA ALA A 365 5.56 2.49 25.82
C ALA A 365 4.22 2.65 25.07
N LEU A 366 3.12 2.31 25.72
CA LEU A 366 1.80 2.58 25.15
C LEU A 366 1.50 4.08 25.27
N LEU A 367 0.82 4.63 24.27
CA LEU A 367 0.23 5.95 24.35
C LEU A 367 -0.94 5.92 25.34
N GLU A 368 -1.07 6.95 26.16
CA GLU A 368 -2.27 7.11 26.97
C GLU A 368 -3.47 7.24 26.01
N SER A 369 -4.36 6.26 26.06
CA SER A 369 -5.62 6.33 25.34
C SER A 369 -6.46 7.44 25.97
N GLY A 370 -6.80 8.47 25.21
CA GLY A 370 -7.76 9.50 25.64
C GLY A 370 -9.21 8.99 25.75
N ILE A 371 -9.40 7.71 25.46
CA ILE A 371 -10.70 7.04 25.49
C ILE A 371 -10.76 6.18 26.76
N PRO A 372 -11.75 6.34 27.63
CA PRO A 372 -11.95 5.44 28.75
C PRO A 372 -12.02 3.99 28.29
N ASP A 373 -11.40 3.07 29.03
CA ASP A 373 -11.40 1.63 28.71
C ASP A 373 -12.80 1.08 28.46
N GLU A 374 -13.81 1.64 29.14
CA GLU A 374 -15.24 1.31 28.97
C GLU A 374 -15.76 1.64 27.57
N VAL A 375 -15.31 2.76 26.99
CA VAL A 375 -15.70 3.18 25.62
C VAL A 375 -15.01 2.31 24.57
N ALA A 376 -13.73 2.00 24.80
CA ALA A 376 -12.96 1.10 23.93
C ALA A 376 -13.57 -0.32 23.95
N ALA A 377 -13.96 -0.82 25.14
CA ALA A 377 -14.65 -2.10 25.28
C ALA A 377 -16.02 -2.12 24.62
N ALA A 378 -16.79 -1.03 24.74
CA ALA A 378 -18.10 -0.90 24.10
C ALA A 378 -17.99 -0.86 22.57
N ALA A 379 -17.00 -0.13 22.03
CA ALA A 379 -16.73 -0.07 20.59
C ALA A 379 -16.31 -1.45 20.04
N GLU A 380 -15.45 -2.18 20.74
CA GLU A 380 -15.06 -3.54 20.36
C GLU A 380 -16.24 -4.51 20.39
N GLN A 381 -17.13 -4.38 21.39
CA GLN A 381 -18.35 -5.19 21.47
C GLN A 381 -19.29 -4.88 20.30
N ALA A 382 -19.48 -3.60 19.96
CA ALA A 382 -20.30 -3.18 18.82
C ALA A 382 -19.75 -3.73 17.51
N ARG A 383 -18.43 -3.64 17.30
CA ARG A 383 -17.77 -4.18 16.10
C ARG A 383 -17.91 -5.71 16.00
N ARG A 384 -17.82 -6.42 17.12
CA ARG A 384 -18.00 -7.87 17.14
C ARG A 384 -19.42 -8.26 16.73
N LYS A 385 -20.44 -7.54 17.22
CA LYS A 385 -21.82 -7.74 16.82
C LYS A 385 -22.05 -7.48 15.33
N GLU A 386 -21.45 -6.42 14.80
CA GLU A 386 -21.51 -6.10 13.36
C GLU A 386 -20.90 -7.21 12.51
N LEU A 387 -19.76 -7.76 12.94
CA LEU A 387 -19.10 -8.87 12.25
C LEU A 387 -19.98 -10.14 12.30
N GLU A 388 -20.58 -10.47 13.44
CA GLU A 388 -21.49 -11.61 13.60
C GLU A 388 -22.71 -11.45 12.67
N PHE A 389 -23.27 -10.24 12.59
CA PHE A 389 -24.38 -9.94 11.69
C PHE A 389 -23.98 -10.11 10.23
N GLN A 390 -22.80 -9.57 9.84
CA GLN A 390 -22.29 -9.70 8.48
C GLN A 390 -22.08 -11.17 8.10
N GLN A 391 -21.45 -11.96 8.97
CA GLN A 391 -21.24 -13.40 8.74
C GLN A 391 -22.57 -14.17 8.62
N ALA A 392 -23.58 -13.83 9.41
CA ALA A 392 -24.90 -14.46 9.29
C ALA A 392 -25.58 -14.07 7.98
N SER A 393 -25.46 -12.82 7.55
CA SER A 393 -25.99 -12.33 6.27
C SER A 393 -25.34 -13.05 5.08
N ASP A 394 -24.02 -13.18 5.10
CA ASP A 394 -23.26 -13.89 4.06
C ASP A 394 -23.70 -15.37 3.96
N ARG A 395 -23.87 -16.06 5.11
CA ARG A 395 -24.38 -17.45 5.12
C ARG A 395 -25.77 -17.57 4.48
N VAL A 396 -26.66 -16.61 4.72
CA VAL A 396 -27.99 -16.61 4.09
C VAL A 396 -27.84 -16.50 2.57
N GLU A 397 -26.98 -15.64 2.07
CA GLU A 397 -26.73 -15.49 0.62
C GLU A 397 -26.11 -16.74 0.00
N GLU A 398 -25.14 -17.35 0.67
CA GLU A 398 -24.51 -18.62 0.23
C GLU A 398 -25.52 -19.76 0.16
N CYS A 399 -26.32 -19.94 1.22
CA CYS A 399 -27.36 -20.99 1.25
C CYS A 399 -28.44 -20.74 0.19
N ARG A 400 -28.80 -19.49 -0.08
CA ARG A 400 -29.74 -19.12 -1.15
C ARG A 400 -29.18 -19.50 -2.52
N ALA A 401 -27.94 -19.11 -2.81
CA ALA A 401 -27.31 -19.41 -4.09
C ALA A 401 -27.21 -20.92 -4.35
N GLU A 402 -26.86 -21.69 -3.31
CA GLU A 402 -26.80 -23.16 -3.43
C GLU A 402 -28.20 -23.77 -3.63
N LEU A 403 -29.21 -23.29 -2.94
CA LEU A 403 -30.60 -23.72 -3.11
C LEU A 403 -31.09 -23.46 -4.55
N GLU A 404 -30.86 -22.25 -5.08
CA GLU A 404 -31.22 -21.88 -6.46
C GLU A 404 -30.50 -22.76 -7.49
N ARG A 405 -29.19 -23.04 -7.28
CA ARG A 405 -28.39 -23.91 -8.12
C ARG A 405 -28.97 -25.34 -8.17
N LEU A 406 -29.30 -25.89 -7.01
CA LEU A 406 -29.87 -27.26 -6.90
C LEU A 406 -31.28 -27.34 -7.49
N GLN A 407 -32.12 -26.33 -7.28
CA GLN A 407 -33.44 -26.24 -7.87
C GLN A 407 -33.38 -26.17 -9.42
N GLN A 408 -32.45 -25.40 -9.95
CA GLN A 408 -32.23 -25.35 -11.41
C GLN A 408 -31.76 -26.70 -11.95
N ALA A 409 -30.80 -27.34 -11.28
CA ALA A 409 -30.30 -28.65 -11.69
C ALA A 409 -31.41 -29.72 -11.66
N GLN A 410 -32.31 -29.69 -10.67
CA GLN A 410 -33.47 -30.55 -10.60
C GLN A 410 -34.47 -30.32 -11.75
N GLN A 411 -34.72 -29.05 -12.10
CA GLN A 411 -35.59 -28.69 -13.23
C GLN A 411 -35.02 -29.16 -14.56
N GLU A 412 -33.70 -29.02 -14.75
CA GLU A 412 -33.01 -29.48 -15.97
C GLU A 412 -33.03 -30.99 -16.09
N ALA A 413 -32.84 -31.72 -14.99
CA ALA A 413 -32.94 -33.17 -14.94
C ALA A 413 -34.38 -33.65 -15.25
N ALA A 414 -35.40 -33.04 -14.71
CA ALA A 414 -36.79 -33.34 -14.97
C ALA A 414 -37.24 -33.10 -16.43
N ALA A 415 -36.52 -32.22 -17.17
CA ALA A 415 -36.77 -31.97 -18.58
C ALA A 415 -36.21 -33.08 -19.53
N THR A 416 -35.43 -34.04 -19.00
CA THR A 416 -34.80 -35.11 -19.77
C THR A 416 -35.57 -36.44 -19.60
N PRO A 417 -36.14 -37.05 -20.65
CA PRO A 417 -37.18 -38.12 -20.53
C PRO A 417 -36.73 -39.48 -20.03
N ASP A 418 -35.50 -39.71 -19.56
CA ASP A 418 -34.94 -41.05 -19.32
C ASP A 418 -34.30 -41.29 -17.93
N THR A 419 -34.73 -40.59 -16.87
CA THR A 419 -34.24 -40.88 -15.51
C THR A 419 -35.38 -41.06 -14.52
N SER A 420 -35.64 -42.31 -14.12
CA SER A 420 -36.74 -42.70 -13.22
C SER A 420 -36.37 -42.68 -11.72
N ASP A 421 -35.35 -41.92 -11.28
CA ASP A 421 -34.99 -41.81 -9.86
C ASP A 421 -34.65 -40.34 -9.47
N ASP A 422 -35.69 -39.57 -9.23
CA ASP A 422 -35.59 -38.17 -8.76
C ASP A 422 -35.32 -38.06 -7.24
N GLY A 423 -35.22 -39.17 -6.52
CA GLY A 423 -35.12 -39.21 -5.06
C GLY A 423 -33.90 -38.46 -4.49
N PRO A 424 -32.66 -38.71 -4.98
CA PRO A 424 -31.48 -38.03 -4.47
C PRO A 424 -31.45 -36.50 -4.74
N ALA A 425 -31.93 -36.06 -5.90
CA ALA A 425 -31.98 -34.65 -6.27
C ALA A 425 -33.03 -33.90 -5.43
N ALA A 426 -34.19 -34.50 -5.22
CA ALA A 426 -35.22 -33.94 -4.33
C ALA A 426 -34.75 -33.80 -2.87
N GLN A 427 -33.99 -34.80 -2.39
CA GLN A 427 -33.42 -34.77 -1.05
C GLN A 427 -32.37 -33.64 -0.93
N ALA A 428 -31.49 -33.46 -1.92
CA ALA A 428 -30.48 -32.40 -1.92
C ALA A 428 -31.11 -31.00 -1.89
N VAL A 429 -32.21 -30.78 -2.63
CA VAL A 429 -32.98 -29.52 -2.58
C VAL A 429 -33.63 -29.33 -1.21
N ALA A 430 -34.20 -30.38 -0.59
CA ALA A 430 -34.78 -30.29 0.74
C ALA A 430 -33.75 -29.97 1.83
N ASP A 431 -32.53 -30.56 1.73
CA ASP A 431 -31.44 -30.30 2.66
C ASP A 431 -30.91 -28.85 2.51
N ALA A 432 -30.78 -28.34 1.28
CA ALA A 432 -30.39 -26.96 1.01
C ALA A 432 -31.48 -25.95 1.49
N GLN A 433 -32.76 -26.28 1.33
CA GLN A 433 -33.85 -25.45 1.88
C GLN A 433 -33.77 -25.39 3.42
N ALA A 434 -33.53 -26.52 4.08
CA ALA A 434 -33.38 -26.55 5.52
C ALA A 434 -32.17 -25.73 6.01
N ALA A 435 -31.04 -25.77 5.27
CA ALA A 435 -29.87 -24.95 5.56
C ALA A 435 -30.15 -23.44 5.40
N PHE A 436 -30.85 -23.07 4.34
CA PHE A 436 -31.28 -21.68 4.12
C PHE A 436 -32.22 -21.18 5.23
N ASP A 437 -33.21 -21.97 5.59
CA ASP A 437 -34.18 -21.62 6.67
C ASP A 437 -33.46 -21.48 8.03
N ALA A 438 -32.44 -22.31 8.29
CA ALA A 438 -31.65 -22.21 9.51
C ALA A 438 -30.79 -20.96 9.54
N ALA A 439 -30.10 -20.65 8.43
CA ALA A 439 -29.28 -19.42 8.30
C ALA A 439 -30.16 -18.16 8.44
N GLN A 440 -31.36 -18.15 7.83
CA GLN A 440 -32.29 -17.04 7.93
C GLN A 440 -32.84 -16.87 9.38
N ALA A 441 -33.05 -17.97 10.09
CA ALA A 441 -33.46 -17.92 11.48
C ALA A 441 -32.35 -17.36 12.38
N GLU A 442 -31.12 -17.71 12.14
CA GLU A 442 -29.93 -17.16 12.86
C GLU A 442 -29.81 -15.64 12.63
N LEU A 443 -29.91 -15.18 11.40
CA LEU A 443 -29.88 -13.75 11.06
C LEU A 443 -31.01 -12.99 11.72
N ASN A 444 -32.23 -13.54 11.71
CA ASN A 444 -33.39 -12.93 12.37
C ASN A 444 -33.22 -12.84 13.89
N ALA A 445 -32.62 -13.87 14.52
CA ALA A 445 -32.34 -13.84 15.95
C ALA A 445 -31.32 -12.75 16.33
N LEU A 446 -30.32 -12.51 15.52
CA LEU A 446 -29.34 -11.41 15.71
C LEU A 446 -30.00 -10.04 15.53
N LEU A 447 -30.93 -9.89 14.57
CA LEU A 447 -31.73 -8.67 14.38
C LEU A 447 -32.64 -8.39 15.59
N GLU A 448 -33.29 -9.41 16.15
CA GLU A 448 -34.14 -9.27 17.34
C GLU A 448 -33.32 -8.90 18.58
N GLN A 449 -32.14 -9.48 18.76
CA GLN A 449 -31.20 -9.12 19.83
C GLN A 449 -30.75 -7.66 19.72
N SER A 450 -30.43 -7.18 18.52
CA SER A 450 -30.02 -5.80 18.29
C SER A 450 -31.17 -4.79 18.54
N ALA A 451 -32.39 -5.17 18.21
CA ALA A 451 -33.57 -4.33 18.42
C ALA A 451 -34.02 -4.26 19.91
N GLY A 452 -33.65 -5.27 20.71
CA GLY A 452 -33.99 -5.33 22.15
C GLY A 452 -33.04 -4.53 23.06
N GLU A 453 -31.84 -4.20 22.56
CA GLU A 453 -30.88 -3.34 23.25
C GLU A 453 -31.14 -1.89 22.81
N GLY A 454 -32.12 -1.22 23.44
CA GLY A 454 -32.50 0.16 23.09
C GLY A 454 -31.34 1.13 23.11
N GLU A 455 -31.44 2.19 22.30
CA GLU A 455 -30.47 3.26 22.09
C GLU A 455 -29.72 3.65 23.37
N PRO A 456 -28.36 3.78 23.30
CA PRO A 456 -27.62 4.32 24.43
C PRO A 456 -28.12 5.73 24.71
N ASN A 457 -28.52 5.96 25.93
CA ASN A 457 -28.99 7.21 26.48
C ASN A 457 -27.95 8.30 26.23
N THR A 458 -28.12 9.08 25.16
CA THR A 458 -27.25 10.25 24.89
C THR A 458 -27.41 11.20 26.07
N PRO A 459 -26.31 11.59 26.74
CA PRO A 459 -26.39 12.58 27.82
C PRO A 459 -26.94 13.88 27.24
N ASN A 460 -28.03 14.32 27.83
CA ASN A 460 -28.76 15.55 27.57
C ASN A 460 -27.75 16.72 27.51
N THR A 461 -27.53 17.30 26.34
CA THR A 461 -26.77 18.56 26.19
C THR A 461 -27.57 19.64 26.92
N PRO A 462 -26.97 20.43 27.85
CA PRO A 462 -27.66 21.53 28.50
C PRO A 462 -28.05 22.56 27.45
N ASN A 463 -29.33 22.84 27.41
CA ASN A 463 -29.95 23.91 26.64
C ASN A 463 -29.30 25.24 27.00
N THR A 464 -28.46 25.78 26.14
CA THR A 464 -27.95 27.16 26.23
C THR A 464 -29.08 28.10 25.84
N GLN A 465 -29.66 28.74 26.84
CA GLN A 465 -30.59 29.84 26.72
C GLN A 465 -29.95 31.01 25.92
N ASP A 466 -30.76 31.57 25.03
CA ASP A 466 -30.43 32.79 24.27
C ASP A 466 -30.00 33.96 25.20
N PRO A 467 -29.04 34.77 24.79
CA PRO A 467 -28.71 36.02 25.48
C PRO A 467 -29.82 37.06 25.25
N PRO A 468 -30.11 37.94 26.23
CA PRO A 468 -31.11 38.97 26.08
C PRO A 468 -30.65 40.06 25.11
N ALA A 469 -31.60 40.59 24.33
CA ALA A 469 -31.46 41.73 23.48
C ALA A 469 -31.17 43.01 24.31
N GLU A 470 -30.08 43.75 23.94
CA GLU A 470 -29.98 45.19 23.89
C GLU A 470 -28.90 45.59 22.86
#